data_75e1de131d09023112de3dd6d24ba942
#
_entry.id   75e1de131d09023112de3dd6d24ba942
#
_cell.length_a   1.000
_cell.length_b   1.000
_cell.length_c   1.000
_cell.angle_alpha   90.00
_cell.angle_beta   90.00
_cell.angle_gamma   90.00
#
_symmetry.space_group_name_H-M   'P 1'
#
loop_
_entity.id
_entity.type
_entity.pdbx_description
1 polymer ?
#
loop_
_entity_poly.entity_id
_entity_poly.type
_entity_poly.pdbx_seq_one_letter_code
_entity_poly.pdbx_strand_id
1 'polypeptide(L)'
;DDDLEIGDFIDDGNDMLKVDMPEDRRARDLAEMRRCVFDNKRTPRRFLQGRVFGVRPVGSGSAVVEVTRGTLRIMIQAEDFFHFSQMKGIENDDDATRQRRYLRKAKLMNGAIINFCPYMEAESEDGEVVFAGSRQDAMQIQRNRHFFGRNADVKNGSRAAASILSTGPDYVIAEALGVETSIGAAALSAYEYIDNVAEKYHVGDGIPVVVEDLHVDAENGTVSLRLNRAILERRANPAMNIHSLARGGAYGATVTSVNDRFYRLIVDSGNIQARVALTSSDELLTRGDRVTLLVYGYD
;
A
#
# COMPACT_ATOMS: atom_id res chain seq x y z
N ASP A 1 31.85 11.23 -15.60
CA ASP A 1 31.35 11.52 -16.95
C ASP A 1 30.66 10.28 -17.50
N ASP A 2 29.41 10.05 -17.10
CA ASP A 2 28.49 9.10 -17.73
C ASP A 2 27.26 9.90 -18.13
N ASP A 3 27.31 10.37 -19.38
CA ASP A 3 26.18 10.99 -20.06
C ASP A 3 25.05 9.96 -20.21
N LEU A 4 23.96 10.20 -19.51
CA LEU A 4 22.69 9.54 -19.80
C LEU A 4 22.19 10.06 -21.14
N GLU A 5 22.37 9.28 -22.19
CA GLU A 5 21.71 9.49 -23.48
C GLU A 5 20.20 9.46 -23.26
N ILE A 6 19.59 10.63 -23.35
CA ILE A 6 18.16 10.79 -23.52
C ILE A 6 17.87 10.28 -24.93
N GLY A 7 17.27 9.08 -25.01
CA GLY A 7 16.85 8.50 -26.28
C GLY A 7 15.97 9.47 -27.04
N ASP A 8 16.35 9.73 -28.27
CA ASP A 8 15.63 10.53 -29.24
C ASP A 8 14.18 10.01 -29.39
N PHE A 9 13.23 10.80 -28.90
CA PHE A 9 11.84 10.66 -29.31
C PHE A 9 11.75 11.07 -30.79
N ILE A 10 11.69 10.08 -31.66
CA ILE A 10 11.30 10.30 -33.05
C ILE A 10 9.81 10.64 -33.02
N ASP A 11 9.51 11.92 -33.12
CA ASP A 11 8.18 12.45 -33.33
C ASP A 11 7.79 12.18 -34.80
N ASP A 12 7.18 11.04 -35.04
CA ASP A 12 6.53 10.72 -36.30
C ASP A 12 5.25 11.53 -36.47
N GLY A 13 5.30 12.81 -36.59
CA GLY A 13 4.29 13.84 -36.79
C GLY A 13 2.91 13.43 -37.38
N ASN A 14 2.41 12.22 -37.10
CA ASN A 14 1.14 11.70 -37.61
C ASN A 14 0.32 10.93 -36.57
N ASP A 15 0.66 10.99 -35.29
CA ASP A 15 -0.22 10.51 -34.23
C ASP A 15 -1.18 11.64 -33.82
N MET A 16 -2.24 11.81 -34.61
CA MET A 16 -3.44 12.44 -34.08
C MET A 16 -3.77 11.71 -32.79
N LEU A 17 -3.69 12.39 -31.63
CA LEU A 17 -4.17 11.94 -30.36
C LEU A 17 -5.56 11.32 -30.57
N LYS A 18 -5.63 10.01 -30.74
CA LYS A 18 -6.89 9.28 -30.73
C LYS A 18 -7.46 9.50 -29.34
N VAL A 19 -8.34 10.46 -29.23
CA VAL A 19 -9.16 10.63 -28.03
C VAL A 19 -9.92 9.33 -27.87
N ASP A 20 -9.51 8.54 -26.90
CA ASP A 20 -10.10 7.25 -26.58
C ASP A 20 -11.55 7.48 -26.19
N MET A 21 -12.47 7.22 -27.11
CA MET A 21 -13.90 7.37 -26.85
C MET A 21 -14.28 6.46 -25.69
N PRO A 22 -15.12 6.91 -24.75
CA PRO A 22 -15.51 6.12 -23.57
C PRO A 22 -16.06 4.73 -23.93
N GLU A 23 -16.75 4.62 -25.06
CA GLU A 23 -17.31 3.36 -25.59
C GLU A 23 -16.22 2.38 -26.02
N ASP A 24 -15.16 2.85 -26.66
CA ASP A 24 -14.03 2.00 -27.07
C ASP A 24 -13.25 1.48 -25.87
N ARG A 25 -13.15 2.30 -24.80
CA ARG A 25 -12.52 1.89 -23.54
C ARG A 25 -13.36 0.81 -22.86
N ARG A 26 -14.69 0.99 -22.77
CA ARG A 26 -15.60 0.00 -22.19
C ARG A 26 -15.54 -1.33 -22.94
N ALA A 27 -15.53 -1.30 -24.27
CA ALA A 27 -15.45 -2.50 -25.10
C ALA A 27 -14.15 -3.26 -24.89
N ARG A 28 -13.03 -2.55 -24.77
CA ARG A 28 -11.71 -3.15 -24.45
C ARG A 28 -11.67 -3.76 -23.06
N ASP A 29 -12.13 -3.03 -22.05
CA ASP A 29 -12.19 -3.52 -20.66
C ASP A 29 -13.07 -4.77 -20.58
N LEU A 30 -14.21 -4.79 -21.28
CA LEU A 30 -15.12 -5.93 -21.33
C LEU A 30 -14.46 -7.14 -22.01
N ALA A 31 -13.79 -6.93 -23.15
CA ALA A 31 -13.09 -8.00 -23.87
C ALA A 31 -11.95 -8.59 -23.02
N GLU A 32 -11.19 -7.75 -22.35
CA GLU A 32 -10.12 -8.18 -21.42
C GLU A 32 -10.69 -8.97 -20.24
N MET A 33 -11.78 -8.50 -19.65
CA MET A 33 -12.46 -9.16 -18.55
C MET A 33 -12.96 -10.55 -18.95
N ARG A 34 -13.67 -10.66 -20.09
CA ARG A 34 -14.16 -11.94 -20.65
C ARG A 34 -13.04 -12.91 -20.96
N ARG A 35 -11.93 -12.42 -21.51
CA ARG A 35 -10.74 -13.24 -21.74
C ARG A 35 -10.17 -13.76 -20.43
N CYS A 36 -10.10 -12.91 -19.40
CA CYS A 36 -9.62 -13.30 -18.09
C CYS A 36 -10.53 -14.35 -17.43
N VAL A 37 -11.86 -14.17 -17.51
CA VAL A 37 -12.85 -15.17 -17.06
C VAL A 37 -12.64 -16.51 -17.78
N PHE A 38 -12.45 -16.49 -19.11
CA PHE A 38 -12.20 -17.70 -19.89
C PHE A 38 -10.91 -18.41 -19.44
N ASP A 39 -9.82 -17.67 -19.26
CA ASP A 39 -8.52 -18.22 -18.83
C ASP A 39 -8.58 -18.81 -17.40
N ASN A 40 -9.45 -18.27 -16.54
CA ASN A 40 -9.61 -18.66 -15.14
C ASN A 40 -10.63 -19.79 -14.89
N LYS A 41 -11.37 -20.25 -15.92
CA LYS A 41 -12.48 -21.23 -15.78
C LYS A 41 -12.11 -22.52 -15.05
N ARG A 42 -10.88 -23.00 -15.18
CA ARG A 42 -10.44 -24.27 -14.56
C ARG A 42 -9.55 -24.06 -13.34
N THR A 43 -8.68 -23.08 -13.44
CA THR A 43 -7.71 -22.76 -12.38
C THR A 43 -7.39 -21.28 -12.49
N PRO A 44 -7.46 -20.52 -11.40
CA PRO A 44 -7.08 -19.10 -11.41
C PRO A 44 -5.63 -18.92 -11.89
N ARG A 45 -5.43 -18.15 -12.96
CA ARG A 45 -4.11 -17.91 -13.59
C ARG A 45 -3.82 -16.46 -13.86
N ARG A 46 -4.88 -15.68 -14.05
CA ARG A 46 -4.79 -14.26 -14.42
C ARG A 46 -5.60 -13.43 -13.43
N PHE A 47 -5.04 -12.32 -13.09
CA PHE A 47 -5.72 -11.31 -12.27
C PHE A 47 -5.67 -9.96 -12.95
N LEU A 48 -6.60 -9.10 -12.59
CA LEU A 48 -6.74 -7.72 -13.02
C LEU A 48 -6.74 -6.81 -11.79
N GLN A 49 -6.52 -5.52 -12.00
CA GLN A 49 -6.64 -4.52 -10.95
C GLN A 49 -7.99 -3.81 -11.03
N GLY A 50 -8.53 -3.48 -9.86
CA GLY A 50 -9.72 -2.68 -9.71
C GLY A 50 -9.69 -1.87 -8.43
N ARG A 51 -10.58 -0.89 -8.35
CA ARG A 51 -10.75 -0.01 -7.19
C ARG A 51 -11.95 -0.46 -6.38
N VAL A 52 -11.76 -0.63 -5.08
CA VAL A 52 -12.88 -0.87 -4.15
C VAL A 52 -13.77 0.37 -4.13
N PHE A 53 -15.04 0.18 -4.48
CA PHE A 53 -16.01 1.26 -4.58
C PHE A 53 -16.98 1.28 -3.39
N GLY A 54 -17.33 0.10 -2.87
CA GLY A 54 -18.29 0.00 -1.78
C GLY A 54 -18.41 -1.40 -1.24
N VAL A 55 -19.28 -1.55 -0.26
CA VAL A 55 -19.66 -2.84 0.33
C VAL A 55 -21.11 -2.81 0.73
N ARG A 56 -21.82 -3.90 0.48
CA ARG A 56 -23.22 -4.07 0.89
C ARG A 56 -23.46 -5.42 1.58
N PRO A 57 -24.39 -5.49 2.53
CA PRO A 57 -24.77 -6.76 3.13
C PRO A 57 -25.50 -7.64 2.12
N VAL A 58 -25.30 -8.97 2.23
CA VAL A 58 -26.00 -9.96 1.41
C VAL A 58 -26.41 -11.13 2.32
N GLY A 59 -27.70 -11.48 2.28
CA GLY A 59 -28.23 -12.54 3.12
C GLY A 59 -27.95 -12.33 4.61
N SER A 60 -27.87 -13.43 5.36
CA SER A 60 -27.45 -13.45 6.75
C SER A 60 -25.97 -13.86 6.81
N GLY A 61 -25.14 -13.04 7.47
CA GLY A 61 -23.75 -13.39 7.80
C GLY A 61 -22.70 -13.05 6.75
N SER A 62 -23.06 -12.60 5.53
CA SER A 62 -22.09 -12.24 4.49
C SER A 62 -22.26 -10.83 3.96
N ALA A 63 -21.30 -10.39 3.13
CA ALA A 63 -21.30 -9.11 2.44
C ALA A 63 -20.67 -9.26 1.06
N VAL A 64 -21.01 -8.36 0.15
CA VAL A 64 -20.36 -8.25 -1.17
C VAL A 64 -19.58 -6.95 -1.22
N VAL A 65 -18.30 -7.05 -1.60
CA VAL A 65 -17.45 -5.92 -1.88
C VAL A 65 -17.58 -5.60 -3.37
N GLU A 66 -17.91 -4.36 -3.66
CA GLU A 66 -18.04 -3.85 -5.01
C GLU A 66 -16.71 -3.23 -5.45
N VAL A 67 -16.20 -3.70 -6.59
CA VAL A 67 -14.96 -3.25 -7.19
C VAL A 67 -15.26 -2.72 -8.58
N THR A 68 -14.58 -1.65 -8.98
CA THR A 68 -14.72 -1.09 -10.33
C THR A 68 -13.42 -1.21 -11.11
N ARG A 69 -13.54 -1.51 -12.42
CA ARG A 69 -12.47 -1.39 -13.40
C ARG A 69 -13.00 -0.63 -14.60
N GLY A 70 -12.57 0.61 -14.78
CA GLY A 70 -13.21 1.51 -15.71
C GLY A 70 -14.69 1.67 -15.38
N THR A 71 -15.55 1.28 -16.32
CA THR A 71 -17.02 1.30 -16.15
C THR A 71 -17.60 -0.05 -15.73
N LEU A 72 -16.79 -1.09 -15.61
CA LEU A 72 -17.23 -2.44 -15.25
C LEU A 72 -17.34 -2.59 -13.74
N ARG A 73 -18.36 -3.31 -13.31
CA ARG A 73 -18.61 -3.64 -11.88
C ARG A 73 -18.26 -5.10 -11.62
N ILE A 74 -17.53 -5.30 -10.54
CA ILE A 74 -17.10 -6.62 -10.09
C ILE A 74 -17.61 -6.80 -8.65
N MET A 75 -18.29 -7.92 -8.42
CA MET A 75 -18.84 -8.33 -7.15
C MET A 75 -17.97 -9.42 -6.55
N ILE A 76 -17.40 -9.18 -5.37
CA ILE A 76 -16.56 -10.14 -4.67
C ILE A 76 -17.21 -10.46 -3.33
N GLN A 77 -17.55 -11.72 -3.09
CA GLN A 77 -18.05 -12.16 -1.80
C GLN A 77 -17.00 -11.88 -0.72
N ALA A 78 -17.44 -11.53 0.50
CA ALA A 78 -16.52 -11.19 1.58
C ALA A 78 -15.56 -12.35 1.90
N GLU A 79 -16.00 -13.58 1.75
CA GLU A 79 -15.22 -14.81 1.93
C GLU A 79 -14.13 -14.97 0.86
N ASP A 80 -14.36 -14.50 -0.37
CA ASP A 80 -13.38 -14.45 -1.47
C ASP A 80 -12.52 -13.19 -1.45
N PHE A 81 -12.92 -12.20 -0.64
CA PHE A 81 -12.21 -10.94 -0.51
C PHE A 81 -11.20 -10.95 0.62
N PHE A 82 -11.55 -11.49 1.80
CA PHE A 82 -10.72 -11.52 2.99
C PHE A 82 -10.15 -12.91 3.26
N HIS A 83 -8.84 -12.99 3.46
CA HIS A 83 -8.21 -14.23 3.89
C HIS A 83 -8.53 -14.51 5.39
N PHE A 84 -8.68 -15.78 5.78
CA PHE A 84 -8.97 -16.19 7.15
C PHE A 84 -8.01 -15.61 8.18
N SER A 85 -6.71 -15.54 7.86
CA SER A 85 -5.70 -14.96 8.77
C SER A 85 -5.95 -13.49 9.11
N GLN A 86 -6.67 -12.77 8.25
CA GLN A 86 -7.03 -11.36 8.43
C GLN A 86 -8.30 -11.17 9.27
N MET A 87 -9.04 -12.24 9.46
CA MET A 87 -10.35 -12.26 10.10
C MET A 87 -10.38 -13.28 11.25
N LYS A 88 -9.32 -13.29 12.08
CA LYS A 88 -9.17 -14.25 13.19
C LYS A 88 -10.44 -14.34 14.05
N GLY A 89 -10.89 -15.56 14.31
CA GLY A 89 -12.04 -15.86 15.14
C GLY A 89 -13.40 -15.62 14.47
N ILE A 90 -13.43 -15.28 13.17
CA ILE A 90 -14.68 -15.03 12.44
C ILE A 90 -15.54 -16.28 12.33
N GLU A 91 -14.93 -17.44 12.35
CA GLU A 91 -15.59 -18.75 12.33
C GLU A 91 -16.47 -18.99 13.58
N ASN A 92 -16.17 -18.31 14.69
CA ASN A 92 -16.91 -18.41 15.95
C ASN A 92 -17.97 -17.32 16.10
N ASP A 93 -18.04 -16.37 15.16
CA ASP A 93 -19.00 -15.28 15.19
C ASP A 93 -20.40 -15.76 14.73
N ASP A 94 -21.44 -15.22 15.35
CA ASP A 94 -22.79 -15.31 14.78
C ASP A 94 -22.87 -14.54 13.45
N ASP A 95 -23.89 -14.84 12.65
CA ASP A 95 -24.07 -14.27 11.32
C ASP A 95 -24.07 -12.73 11.33
N ALA A 96 -24.76 -12.12 12.31
CA ALA A 96 -24.86 -10.67 12.41
C ALA A 96 -23.50 -10.02 12.78
N THR A 97 -22.75 -10.66 13.65
CA THR A 97 -21.40 -10.20 14.05
C THR A 97 -20.43 -10.38 12.90
N ARG A 98 -20.48 -11.51 12.21
CA ARG A 98 -19.66 -11.81 11.02
C ARG A 98 -19.88 -10.76 9.92
N GLN A 99 -21.14 -10.49 9.58
CA GLN A 99 -21.50 -9.49 8.59
C GLN A 99 -21.01 -8.10 8.98
N ARG A 100 -21.19 -7.68 10.23
CA ARG A 100 -20.68 -6.38 10.72
C ARG A 100 -19.17 -6.26 10.60
N ARG A 101 -18.41 -7.33 10.88
CA ARG A 101 -16.95 -7.34 10.74
C ARG A 101 -16.53 -7.20 9.28
N TYR A 102 -17.17 -7.92 8.36
CA TYR A 102 -16.93 -7.78 6.91
C TYR A 102 -17.19 -6.35 6.44
N LEU A 103 -18.37 -5.82 6.77
CA LEU A 103 -18.76 -4.46 6.38
C LEU A 103 -17.79 -3.41 6.94
N ARG A 104 -17.39 -3.54 8.20
CA ARG A 104 -16.45 -2.62 8.84
C ARG A 104 -15.09 -2.66 8.16
N LYS A 105 -14.54 -3.84 7.92
CA LYS A 105 -13.20 -3.99 7.31
C LYS A 105 -13.21 -3.51 5.86
N ALA A 106 -14.22 -3.88 5.08
CA ALA A 106 -14.34 -3.46 3.68
C ALA A 106 -14.52 -1.94 3.54
N LYS A 107 -15.28 -1.29 4.44
CA LYS A 107 -15.42 0.18 4.44
C LYS A 107 -14.10 0.92 4.61
N LEU A 108 -13.17 0.38 5.41
CA LEU A 108 -11.83 0.96 5.57
C LEU A 108 -10.99 0.86 4.30
N MET A 109 -11.34 -0.05 3.38
CA MET A 109 -10.65 -0.26 2.11
C MET A 109 -11.31 0.47 0.94
N ASN A 110 -12.32 1.30 1.18
CA ASN A 110 -12.96 2.06 0.10
C ASN A 110 -11.94 2.99 -0.57
N GLY A 111 -11.82 2.89 -1.91
CA GLY A 111 -10.80 3.55 -2.70
C GLY A 111 -9.52 2.74 -2.92
N ALA A 112 -9.31 1.63 -2.21
CA ALA A 112 -8.13 0.78 -2.36
C ALA A 112 -8.04 0.18 -3.76
N ILE A 113 -6.81 0.12 -4.29
CA ILE A 113 -6.51 -0.62 -5.52
C ILE A 113 -6.13 -2.04 -5.11
N ILE A 114 -6.87 -3.00 -5.61
CA ILE A 114 -6.66 -4.42 -5.33
C ILE A 114 -6.51 -5.24 -6.61
N ASN A 115 -5.90 -6.39 -6.49
CA ASN A 115 -5.88 -7.41 -7.53
C ASN A 115 -7.05 -8.39 -7.31
N PHE A 116 -7.69 -8.84 -8.39
CA PHE A 116 -8.75 -9.84 -8.34
C PHE A 116 -8.73 -10.76 -9.56
N CYS A 117 -9.19 -11.99 -9.41
CA CYS A 117 -9.41 -12.96 -10.48
C CYS A 117 -10.90 -12.96 -10.84
N PRO A 118 -11.31 -12.47 -12.00
CA PRO A 118 -12.69 -12.66 -12.44
C PRO A 118 -12.88 -14.13 -12.86
N TYR A 119 -14.01 -14.72 -12.45
CA TYR A 119 -14.33 -16.12 -12.76
C TYR A 119 -15.70 -16.34 -13.38
N MET A 120 -16.58 -15.35 -13.32
CA MET A 120 -17.95 -15.47 -13.87
C MET A 120 -18.44 -14.11 -14.37
N GLU A 121 -19.14 -14.13 -15.50
CA GLU A 121 -19.94 -13.01 -16.00
C GLU A 121 -21.41 -13.28 -15.66
N ALA A 122 -22.13 -12.28 -15.21
CA ALA A 122 -23.53 -12.32 -14.87
C ALA A 122 -24.23 -11.04 -15.33
N GLU A 123 -25.54 -11.04 -15.31
CA GLU A 123 -26.36 -9.86 -15.56
C GLU A 123 -27.02 -9.44 -14.23
N SER A 124 -26.97 -8.15 -13.91
CA SER A 124 -27.65 -7.60 -12.75
C SER A 124 -29.17 -7.50 -12.99
N GLU A 125 -29.93 -7.22 -11.94
CA GLU A 125 -31.38 -7.01 -12.02
C GLU A 125 -31.76 -5.87 -13.00
N ASP A 126 -30.86 -4.90 -13.19
CA ASP A 126 -31.01 -3.75 -14.08
C ASP A 126 -30.55 -4.05 -15.53
N GLY A 127 -30.17 -5.29 -15.84
CA GLY A 127 -29.67 -5.70 -17.16
C GLY A 127 -28.22 -5.29 -17.46
N GLU A 128 -27.47 -4.80 -16.46
CA GLU A 128 -26.05 -4.49 -16.62
C GLU A 128 -25.18 -5.73 -16.50
N VAL A 129 -24.14 -5.79 -17.34
CA VAL A 129 -23.10 -6.82 -17.23
C VAL A 129 -22.26 -6.56 -15.97
N VAL A 130 -22.21 -7.54 -15.08
CA VAL A 130 -21.42 -7.57 -13.88
C VAL A 130 -20.54 -8.81 -13.84
N PHE A 131 -19.47 -8.77 -13.08
CA PHE A 131 -18.55 -9.91 -12.93
C PHE A 131 -18.47 -10.35 -11.49
N ALA A 132 -18.35 -11.66 -11.26
CA ALA A 132 -17.90 -12.18 -9.97
C ALA A 132 -16.39 -12.41 -10.01
N GLY A 133 -15.72 -12.18 -8.88
CA GLY A 133 -14.27 -12.31 -8.78
C GLY A 133 -13.83 -12.76 -7.39
N SER A 134 -12.53 -13.11 -7.27
CA SER A 134 -11.88 -13.48 -6.02
C SER A 134 -10.57 -12.71 -5.86
N ARG A 135 -10.45 -11.96 -4.76
CA ARG A 135 -9.20 -11.32 -4.37
C ARG A 135 -8.22 -12.36 -3.80
N GLN A 136 -8.71 -13.35 -3.07
CA GLN A 136 -7.87 -14.40 -2.50
C GLN A 136 -7.11 -15.17 -3.58
N ASP A 137 -7.76 -15.52 -4.69
CA ASP A 137 -7.12 -16.20 -5.81
C ASP A 137 -6.01 -15.34 -6.43
N ALA A 138 -6.26 -14.03 -6.59
CA ALA A 138 -5.24 -13.12 -7.11
C ALA A 138 -4.02 -13.02 -6.18
N MET A 139 -4.25 -12.94 -4.86
CA MET A 139 -3.19 -12.97 -3.86
C MET A 139 -2.43 -14.31 -3.90
N GLN A 140 -3.14 -15.43 -4.05
CA GLN A 140 -2.51 -16.76 -4.13
C GLN A 140 -1.64 -16.91 -5.38
N ILE A 141 -2.09 -16.43 -6.54
CA ILE A 141 -1.29 -16.42 -7.78
C ILE A 141 0.00 -15.64 -7.57
N GLN A 142 -0.08 -14.47 -6.95
CA GLN A 142 1.09 -13.64 -6.67
C GLN A 142 2.04 -14.34 -5.70
N ARG A 143 1.53 -14.89 -4.58
CA ARG A 143 2.35 -15.66 -3.63
C ARG A 143 3.03 -16.84 -4.31
N ASN A 144 2.30 -17.61 -5.10
CA ASN A 144 2.88 -18.75 -5.82
C ASN A 144 3.99 -18.33 -6.78
N ARG A 145 3.82 -17.18 -7.47
CA ARG A 145 4.82 -16.66 -8.40
C ARG A 145 6.09 -16.21 -7.68
N HIS A 146 5.94 -15.49 -6.58
CA HIS A 146 7.04 -14.78 -5.93
C HIS A 146 7.75 -15.58 -4.83
N PHE A 147 7.06 -16.54 -4.21
CA PHE A 147 7.60 -17.26 -3.03
C PHE A 147 7.67 -18.79 -3.18
N PHE A 148 6.77 -19.40 -3.97
CA PHE A 148 6.69 -20.86 -4.08
C PHE A 148 7.03 -21.38 -5.48
N GLY A 149 7.11 -20.52 -6.50
CA GLY A 149 7.42 -20.90 -7.86
C GLY A 149 8.90 -21.25 -8.09
N ARG A 150 9.21 -21.90 -9.21
CA ARG A 150 10.60 -22.18 -9.61
C ARG A 150 11.46 -20.94 -9.77
N ASN A 151 10.84 -19.79 -10.02
CA ASN A 151 11.47 -18.48 -10.19
C ASN A 151 11.20 -17.56 -8.98
N ALA A 152 10.98 -18.15 -7.79
CA ALA A 152 10.85 -17.38 -6.56
C ALA A 152 12.17 -16.61 -6.31
N ASP A 153 12.12 -15.29 -6.43
CA ASP A 153 13.28 -14.41 -6.41
C ASP A 153 13.25 -13.38 -5.28
N VAL A 154 12.14 -13.33 -4.56
CA VAL A 154 11.96 -12.38 -3.46
C VAL A 154 12.75 -12.84 -2.24
N LYS A 155 13.58 -11.92 -1.71
CA LYS A 155 14.40 -12.11 -0.50
C LYS A 155 14.48 -10.83 0.31
N ASN A 156 15.04 -10.91 1.50
CA ASN A 156 15.34 -9.73 2.30
C ASN A 156 16.18 -8.73 1.48
N GLY A 157 15.76 -7.48 1.45
CA GLY A 157 16.36 -6.42 0.63
C GLY A 157 15.75 -6.23 -0.76
N SER A 158 14.86 -7.13 -1.23
CA SER A 158 14.14 -6.97 -2.50
C SER A 158 13.24 -5.74 -2.46
N ARG A 159 13.15 -5.02 -3.59
CA ARG A 159 12.23 -3.89 -3.76
C ARG A 159 10.88 -4.40 -4.27
N ALA A 160 9.81 -3.80 -3.77
CA ALA A 160 8.44 -4.07 -4.21
C ALA A 160 7.61 -2.78 -4.25
N ALA A 161 6.51 -2.81 -4.99
CA ALA A 161 5.45 -1.83 -4.88
C ALA A 161 4.38 -2.37 -3.95
N ALA A 162 3.92 -1.56 -2.99
CA ALA A 162 2.83 -1.90 -2.10
C ALA A 162 1.64 -0.96 -2.35
N SER A 163 0.43 -1.50 -2.39
CA SER A 163 -0.82 -0.74 -2.47
C SER A 163 -1.39 -0.54 -1.07
N ILE A 164 -1.71 0.71 -0.71
CA ILE A 164 -2.32 1.02 0.59
C ILE A 164 -3.79 0.65 0.57
N LEU A 165 -4.17 -0.25 1.46
CA LEU A 165 -5.53 -0.78 1.60
C LEU A 165 -6.35 -0.03 2.65
N SER A 166 -5.72 0.37 3.74
CA SER A 166 -6.33 1.18 4.78
C SER A 166 -5.26 1.94 5.58
N THR A 167 -5.67 3.01 6.25
CA THR A 167 -4.79 3.85 7.05
C THR A 167 -5.30 3.94 8.49
N GLY A 168 -4.39 3.96 9.43
CA GLY A 168 -4.61 4.27 10.83
C GLY A 168 -3.78 5.51 11.23
N PRO A 169 -3.84 5.94 12.49
CA PRO A 169 -3.11 7.12 12.94
C PRO A 169 -1.58 6.91 12.89
N ASP A 170 -1.09 5.69 13.14
CA ASP A 170 0.33 5.35 13.27
C ASP A 170 0.81 4.23 12.32
N TYR A 171 -0.07 3.76 11.42
CA TYR A 171 0.26 2.71 10.45
C TYR A 171 -0.57 2.80 9.17
N VAL A 172 -0.12 2.10 8.13
CA VAL A 172 -0.94 1.69 6.99
C VAL A 172 -1.04 0.17 6.93
N ILE A 173 -2.16 -0.34 6.43
CA ILE A 173 -2.25 -1.72 5.94
C ILE A 173 -2.01 -1.67 4.45
N ALA A 174 -1.05 -2.44 3.97
CA ALA A 174 -0.68 -2.47 2.55
C ALA A 174 -0.59 -3.90 2.03
N GLU A 175 -0.81 -4.07 0.72
CA GLU A 175 -0.63 -5.33 0.01
C GLU A 175 0.56 -5.22 -0.93
N ALA A 176 1.49 -6.15 -0.83
CA ALA A 176 2.59 -6.33 -1.77
C ALA A 176 2.77 -7.82 -2.08
N LEU A 177 2.99 -8.17 -3.35
CA LEU A 177 3.31 -9.54 -3.77
C LEU A 177 2.27 -10.59 -3.33
N GLY A 178 1.00 -10.17 -3.15
CA GLY A 178 -0.07 -11.04 -2.66
C GLY A 178 -0.08 -11.26 -1.14
N VAL A 179 0.62 -10.44 -0.38
CA VAL A 179 0.66 -10.50 1.09
C VAL A 179 0.20 -9.16 1.66
N GLU A 180 -0.79 -9.20 2.56
CA GLU A 180 -1.24 -8.03 3.30
C GLU A 180 -0.43 -7.91 4.60
N THR A 181 0.12 -6.73 4.85
CA THR A 181 0.94 -6.46 6.05
C THR A 181 0.73 -5.03 6.57
N SER A 182 1.07 -4.83 7.83
CA SER A 182 1.05 -3.51 8.46
C SER A 182 2.43 -2.85 8.36
N ILE A 183 2.47 -1.57 8.01
CA ILE A 183 3.69 -0.75 7.96
C ILE A 183 3.50 0.41 8.93
N GLY A 184 4.24 0.42 10.03
CA GLY A 184 4.19 1.49 11.03
C GLY A 184 4.85 2.78 10.55
N ALA A 185 4.50 3.90 11.17
CA ALA A 185 4.99 5.24 10.82
C ALA A 185 6.52 5.32 10.70
N ALA A 186 7.26 4.69 11.61
CA ALA A 186 8.74 4.67 11.59
C ALA A 186 9.34 3.91 10.39
N ALA A 187 8.58 2.98 9.78
CA ALA A 187 8.99 2.26 8.60
C ALA A 187 8.54 2.94 7.29
N LEU A 188 7.68 3.96 7.38
CA LEU A 188 7.20 4.73 6.24
C LEU A 188 8.15 5.87 5.86
N SER A 189 8.87 6.48 6.81
CA SER A 189 9.87 7.50 6.53
C SER A 189 11.08 7.37 7.46
N ALA A 190 12.28 7.62 6.91
CA ALA A 190 13.54 7.64 7.66
C ALA A 190 13.81 9.00 8.30
N TYR A 191 13.24 10.06 7.73
CA TYR A 191 13.64 11.43 8.01
C TYR A 191 12.53 12.30 8.55
N GLU A 192 11.30 11.85 8.42
CA GLU A 192 10.13 12.60 8.87
C GLU A 192 9.41 11.84 9.98
N TYR A 193 9.16 12.53 11.06
CA TYR A 193 8.23 12.05 12.05
C TYR A 193 6.80 12.29 11.57
N ILE A 194 6.04 11.23 11.47
CA ILE A 194 4.66 11.25 11.00
C ILE A 194 3.75 11.17 12.22
N ASP A 195 3.14 12.28 12.59
CA ASP A 195 2.20 12.35 13.73
C ASP A 195 0.91 11.59 13.43
N ASN A 196 0.43 11.73 12.21
CA ASN A 196 -0.78 11.06 11.74
C ASN A 196 -0.55 10.53 10.32
N VAL A 197 -0.44 9.22 10.21
CA VAL A 197 -0.16 8.55 8.93
C VAL A 197 -1.28 8.78 7.91
N ALA A 198 -2.54 8.86 8.37
CA ALA A 198 -3.70 9.05 7.49
C ALA A 198 -3.76 10.43 6.81
N GLU A 199 -3.01 11.43 7.31
CA GLU A 199 -2.91 12.73 6.66
C GLU A 199 -1.93 12.74 5.48
N LYS A 200 -0.98 11.81 5.48
CA LYS A 200 0.09 11.76 4.47
C LYS A 200 -0.08 10.62 3.46
N TYR A 201 -0.65 9.53 3.88
CA TYR A 201 -0.84 8.33 3.07
C TYR A 201 -2.31 8.02 2.93
N HIS A 202 -2.77 7.81 1.69
CA HIS A 202 -4.19 7.62 1.40
C HIS A 202 -4.47 6.22 0.88
N VAL A 203 -5.67 5.76 1.12
CA VAL A 203 -6.16 4.48 0.59
C VAL A 203 -6.13 4.51 -0.93
N GLY A 204 -5.52 3.50 -1.54
CA GLY A 204 -5.32 3.40 -2.99
C GLY A 204 -4.00 3.96 -3.49
N ASP A 205 -3.19 4.60 -2.62
CA ASP A 205 -1.84 5.01 -3.00
C ASP A 205 -0.93 3.79 -3.20
N GLY A 206 -0.02 3.91 -4.17
CA GLY A 206 1.09 2.98 -4.36
C GLY A 206 2.36 3.53 -3.74
N ILE A 207 3.03 2.75 -2.91
CA ILE A 207 4.30 3.14 -2.29
C ILE A 207 5.41 2.15 -2.60
N PRO A 208 6.63 2.63 -2.94
CA PRO A 208 7.79 1.75 -3.05
C PRO A 208 8.27 1.34 -1.66
N VAL A 209 8.60 0.06 -1.50
CA VAL A 209 9.05 -0.53 -0.23
C VAL A 209 10.20 -1.50 -0.44
N VAL A 210 10.87 -1.86 0.64
CA VAL A 210 11.84 -2.95 0.70
C VAL A 210 11.29 -4.05 1.58
N VAL A 211 11.47 -5.29 1.19
CA VAL A 211 11.24 -6.46 2.04
C VAL A 211 12.35 -6.48 3.11
N GLU A 212 12.00 -6.08 4.31
CA GLU A 212 12.93 -6.03 5.44
C GLU A 212 13.12 -7.41 6.05
N ASP A 213 12.00 -8.15 6.17
CA ASP A 213 12.00 -9.51 6.69
C ASP A 213 10.98 -10.36 5.94
N LEU A 214 11.37 -11.59 5.61
CA LEU A 214 10.57 -12.55 4.86
C LEU A 214 10.58 -13.88 5.60
N HIS A 215 9.40 -14.38 5.91
CA HIS A 215 9.22 -15.74 6.40
C HIS A 215 8.27 -16.49 5.47
N VAL A 216 8.74 -17.61 4.92
CA VAL A 216 7.98 -18.50 4.03
C VAL A 216 7.84 -19.85 4.71
N ASP A 217 6.60 -20.24 4.98
CA ASP A 217 6.26 -21.59 5.44
C ASP A 217 5.68 -22.38 4.25
N ALA A 218 6.54 -23.19 3.64
CA ALA A 218 6.18 -23.97 2.46
C ALA A 218 5.21 -25.12 2.78
N GLU A 219 5.21 -25.63 4.02
CA GLU A 219 4.33 -26.73 4.44
C GLU A 219 2.89 -26.25 4.56
N ASN A 220 2.69 -25.06 5.13
CA ASN A 220 1.36 -24.48 5.31
C ASN A 220 0.97 -23.50 4.19
N GLY A 221 1.87 -23.23 3.22
CA GLY A 221 1.63 -22.30 2.12
C GLY A 221 1.44 -20.85 2.59
N THR A 222 2.02 -20.48 3.73
CA THR A 222 1.89 -19.14 4.31
C THR A 222 3.14 -18.31 4.10
N VAL A 223 2.93 -16.99 3.92
CA VAL A 223 4.00 -16.01 3.76
C VAL A 223 3.71 -14.83 4.69
N SER A 224 4.73 -14.40 5.39
CA SER A 224 4.73 -13.20 6.22
C SER A 224 5.81 -12.24 5.74
N LEU A 225 5.46 -10.98 5.55
CA LEU A 225 6.37 -9.91 5.12
C LEU A 225 6.41 -8.80 6.14
N ARG A 226 7.61 -8.30 6.41
CA ARG A 226 7.82 -6.98 7.01
C ARG A 226 8.37 -6.05 5.93
N LEU A 227 7.63 -4.97 5.67
CA LEU A 227 7.95 -3.99 4.64
C LEU A 227 8.46 -2.70 5.27
N ASN A 228 9.42 -2.06 4.61
CA ASN A 228 10.04 -0.85 5.11
C ASN A 228 10.37 0.10 3.95
N ARG A 229 9.72 1.26 3.91
CA ARG A 229 9.97 2.32 2.93
C ARG A 229 11.16 3.20 3.34
N ALA A 230 11.36 3.40 4.66
CA ALA A 230 12.44 4.22 5.18
C ALA A 230 13.84 3.74 4.75
N ILE A 231 14.01 2.44 4.50
CA ILE A 231 15.25 1.88 3.96
C ILE A 231 15.58 2.46 2.58
N LEU A 232 14.58 2.70 1.72
CA LEU A 232 14.82 3.31 0.40
C LEU A 232 15.30 4.74 0.53
N GLU A 233 14.71 5.51 1.44
CA GLU A 233 15.14 6.88 1.70
C GLU A 233 16.58 6.94 2.19
N ARG A 234 16.96 6.06 3.13
CA ARG A 234 18.35 5.95 3.63
C ARG A 234 19.33 5.56 2.52
N ARG A 235 18.94 4.67 1.61
CA ARG A 235 19.79 4.27 0.48
C ARG A 235 19.95 5.38 -0.57
N ALA A 236 18.89 6.16 -0.79
CA ALA A 236 18.93 7.28 -1.74
C ALA A 236 19.79 8.46 -1.23
N ASN A 237 19.93 8.61 0.09
CA ASN A 237 20.70 9.68 0.71
C ASN A 237 21.76 9.13 1.69
N PRO A 238 22.79 8.42 1.23
CA PRO A 238 23.83 7.88 2.10
C PRO A 238 24.67 8.96 2.80
N ALA A 239 24.65 10.19 2.31
CA ALA A 239 25.36 11.32 2.90
C ALA A 239 24.71 11.85 4.21
N MET A 240 23.54 11.35 4.58
CA MET A 240 22.92 11.62 5.90
C MET A 240 23.62 10.80 6.99
N ASN A 241 24.90 11.01 7.15
CA ASN A 241 25.64 10.39 8.22
C ASN A 241 25.55 11.30 9.45
N ILE A 242 24.96 10.78 10.53
CA ILE A 242 24.91 11.47 11.84
C ILE A 242 26.33 11.93 12.27
N HIS A 243 27.36 11.20 11.86
CA HIS A 243 28.77 11.56 12.11
C HIS A 243 29.26 12.76 11.30
N SER A 244 28.48 13.28 10.32
CA SER A 244 28.80 14.53 9.64
C SER A 244 28.57 15.77 10.51
N LEU A 245 27.80 15.63 11.59
CA LEU A 245 27.61 16.69 12.59
C LEU A 245 28.77 16.66 13.59
N ALA A 246 29.46 17.78 13.75
CA ALA A 246 30.54 17.86 14.75
C ALA A 246 29.95 17.98 16.15
N ARG A 247 30.52 17.25 17.12
CA ARG A 247 30.18 17.41 18.54
C ARG A 247 30.50 18.83 18.98
N GLY A 248 29.59 19.52 19.64
CA GLY A 248 29.69 20.94 19.97
C GLY A 248 29.37 21.88 18.80
N GLY A 249 29.11 21.37 17.61
CA GLY A 249 28.70 22.16 16.44
C GLY A 249 27.28 22.71 16.59
N ALA A 250 27.06 23.92 16.04
CA ALA A 250 25.76 24.56 15.97
C ALA A 250 25.15 24.40 14.56
N TYR A 251 23.92 23.91 14.47
CA TYR A 251 23.25 23.62 13.19
C TYR A 251 21.83 24.18 13.19
N GLY A 252 21.42 24.72 12.06
CA GLY A 252 20.02 25.11 11.83
C GLY A 252 19.14 23.85 11.83
N ALA A 253 17.96 23.95 12.45
CA ALA A 253 16.99 22.88 12.46
C ALA A 253 15.56 23.42 12.48
N THR A 254 14.62 22.61 11.98
CA THR A 254 13.19 22.92 11.96
C THR A 254 12.43 21.97 12.90
N VAL A 255 11.57 22.50 13.74
CA VAL A 255 10.69 21.72 14.61
C VAL A 255 9.65 20.98 13.76
N THR A 256 9.64 19.66 13.84
CA THR A 256 8.68 18.84 13.07
C THR A 256 7.52 18.36 13.92
N SER A 257 7.73 18.19 15.23
CA SER A 257 6.69 17.76 16.16
C SER A 257 7.05 18.15 17.58
N VAL A 258 6.03 18.40 18.39
CA VAL A 258 6.12 18.73 19.80
C VAL A 258 5.26 17.76 20.59
N ASN A 259 5.78 17.17 21.64
CA ASN A 259 5.00 16.40 22.61
C ASN A 259 5.33 16.83 24.05
N ASP A 260 4.70 16.24 25.04
CA ASP A 260 4.82 16.61 26.46
C ASP A 260 6.23 16.45 27.06
N ARG A 261 7.16 15.81 26.35
CA ARG A 261 8.49 15.46 26.87
C ARG A 261 9.65 15.99 26.05
N PHE A 262 9.45 16.20 24.75
CA PHE A 262 10.53 16.62 23.85
C PHE A 262 10.01 17.26 22.55
N TYR A 263 10.90 18.08 21.97
CA TYR A 263 10.80 18.53 20.58
C TYR A 263 11.48 17.51 19.67
N ARG A 264 10.88 17.27 18.52
CA ARG A 264 11.54 16.58 17.40
C ARG A 264 11.86 17.58 16.32
N LEU A 265 13.05 17.50 15.78
CA LEU A 265 13.57 18.45 14.82
C LEU A 265 14.24 17.70 13.68
N ILE A 266 14.31 18.39 12.54
CA ILE A 266 15.14 17.98 11.40
C ILE A 266 16.24 19.02 11.26
N VAL A 267 17.49 18.55 11.30
CA VAL A 267 18.66 19.37 11.06
C VAL A 267 18.78 19.65 9.59
N ASP A 268 18.90 20.94 9.19
CA ASP A 268 18.94 21.40 7.80
C ASP A 268 20.13 20.78 7.02
N SER A 269 21.25 20.56 7.72
CA SER A 269 22.42 19.88 7.19
C SER A 269 22.19 18.38 7.17
N GLY A 270 21.54 17.87 6.10
CA GLY A 270 21.41 16.44 5.83
C GLY A 270 20.11 15.79 6.33
N ASN A 271 19.07 16.54 6.68
CA ASN A 271 17.77 16.04 7.17
C ASN A 271 17.89 15.04 8.35
N ILE A 272 18.86 15.23 9.20
CA ILE A 272 19.12 14.37 10.37
C ILE A 272 18.05 14.66 11.42
N GLN A 273 17.40 13.62 11.93
CA GLN A 273 16.44 13.77 13.03
C GLN A 273 17.18 14.02 14.34
N ALA A 274 16.74 15.02 15.07
CA ALA A 274 17.20 15.33 16.41
C ALA A 274 16.03 15.34 17.39
N ARG A 275 16.34 15.06 18.65
CA ARG A 275 15.39 15.10 19.76
C ARG A 275 15.97 15.96 20.88
N VAL A 276 15.20 16.94 21.33
CA VAL A 276 15.56 17.83 22.44
C VAL A 276 14.51 17.69 23.52
N ALA A 277 14.94 17.42 24.75
CA ALA A 277 14.03 17.34 25.89
C ALA A 277 13.40 18.72 26.18
N LEU A 278 12.11 18.74 26.46
CA LEU A 278 11.43 19.92 26.97
C LEU A 278 11.96 20.24 28.39
N THR A 279 12.41 21.46 28.60
CA THR A 279 12.74 21.96 29.94
C THR A 279 11.70 23.00 30.32
N SER A 280 11.44 23.14 31.64
CA SER A 280 10.38 24.04 32.15
C SER A 280 10.67 25.54 31.97
N SER A 281 11.84 25.87 31.41
CA SER A 281 12.29 27.25 31.19
C SER A 281 12.29 27.68 29.72
N ASP A 282 11.92 26.79 28.81
CA ASP A 282 12.03 27.07 27.39
C ASP A 282 10.78 27.81 26.85
N GLU A 283 10.99 28.74 25.91
CA GLU A 283 9.91 29.23 25.07
C GLU A 283 9.26 28.03 24.36
N LEU A 284 7.92 27.99 24.40
CA LEU A 284 7.16 26.92 23.74
C LEU A 284 7.32 27.04 22.23
N LEU A 285 8.15 26.19 21.66
CA LEU A 285 8.29 26.06 20.22
C LEU A 285 7.09 25.34 19.63
N THR A 286 6.74 25.72 18.40
CA THR A 286 5.66 25.12 17.62
C THR A 286 6.22 24.42 16.39
N ARG A 287 5.39 23.57 15.76
CA ARG A 287 5.76 22.91 14.49
C ARG A 287 6.03 23.98 13.42
N GLY A 288 7.16 23.86 12.74
CA GLY A 288 7.63 24.77 11.72
C GLY A 288 8.63 25.82 12.21
N ASP A 289 8.80 26.00 13.51
CA ASP A 289 9.78 26.94 14.05
C ASP A 289 11.20 26.55 13.69
N ARG A 290 12.02 27.53 13.35
CA ARG A 290 13.44 27.37 13.06
C ARG A 290 14.28 27.71 14.28
N VAL A 291 15.14 26.78 14.64
CA VAL A 291 16.03 26.89 15.82
C VAL A 291 17.47 26.55 15.48
N THR A 292 18.38 26.94 16.34
CA THR A 292 19.77 26.48 16.28
C THR A 292 19.99 25.40 17.32
N LEU A 293 20.43 24.23 16.89
CA LEU A 293 20.76 23.10 17.75
C LEU A 293 22.26 23.02 18.01
N LEU A 294 22.64 22.72 19.27
CA LEU A 294 23.97 22.30 19.63
C LEU A 294 24.00 20.76 19.77
N VAL A 295 24.91 20.11 19.07
CA VAL A 295 25.05 18.65 19.12
C VAL A 295 25.91 18.24 20.31
N TYR A 296 25.30 17.57 21.30
CA TYR A 296 26.02 17.07 22.49
C TYR A 296 26.45 15.60 22.35
N GLY A 297 25.69 14.79 21.59
CA GLY A 297 25.97 13.37 21.41
C GLY A 297 25.06 12.74 20.33
N TYR A 298 25.29 11.46 20.10
CA TYR A 298 24.54 10.61 19.18
C TYR A 298 23.98 9.41 19.94
N ASP A 299 22.75 9.01 19.63
CA ASP A 299 22.11 7.79 20.13
C ASP A 299 22.29 6.62 19.17
#